data_d3992208c8ed098b4b8379ab006fc252
#
_entry.id   d3992208c8ed098b4b8379ab006fc252
#
_cell.length_a   1.000
_cell.length_b   1.000
_cell.length_c   1.000
_cell.angle_alpha   90.00
_cell.angle_beta   90.00
_cell.angle_gamma   90.00
#
_symmetry.space_group_name_H-M   'P 1'
#
loop_
_entity.id
_entity.type
_entity.pdbx_description
1 polymer ?
#
loop_
_entity_poly.entity_id
_entity_poly.type
_entity_poly.pdbx_seq_one_letter_code
_entity_poly.pdbx_strand_id
1 'polypeptide(L)'
;MTRDDRVSNLKFGGISCHCPTAIMKLSVVLFVAASCLLAGAQVQATYKDGKGTTHWEQHELDTAISPDERERLVETMVKAHQIVDKERSKQRRYSPKDTYAPVNVPCPPMPEGDNYVGFVRNATNQSLNPNEAAYVKRHRQNNKRRWADWLKRAGMDDNGVPGGVDSFLSDERNQPRVGFAASGGGYRAMLVALGVAQGFDERNKTAMDRGVGGLLQLADYFAGLSGGSWATGSMAINDWPTMQSLVDDVMDLSSNLIKPSDDKFSFYKDLFNDVSDKKDAGYPVSISDYWSRALSYQLLNKTDHSPMFVHHGQRTTYSDIVNTTSFKDASYPLPIVLSIGRPPNEIMINPNATYFEFTPFEFGTWQPYLQAFFPVGYLGSDMRLSLIHISE
;
A
#
# COMPACT_ATOMS: atom_id res chain seq x y z
N MET A 1 -31.16 26.13 -29.51
CA MET A 1 -30.42 26.51 -28.28
C MET A 1 -29.30 25.53 -28.09
N THR A 2 -28.13 26.00 -28.30
CA THR A 2 -26.85 25.32 -28.57
C THR A 2 -26.29 24.61 -27.35
N ARG A 3 -26.03 23.35 -27.47
CA ARG A 3 -25.17 22.57 -26.55
C ARG A 3 -23.72 22.76 -26.94
N ASP A 4 -22.95 23.30 -26.03
CA ASP A 4 -21.53 23.61 -26.12
C ASP A 4 -20.73 22.30 -26.06
N ASP A 5 -20.18 21.88 -27.20
CA ASP A 5 -19.25 20.76 -27.34
C ASP A 5 -17.85 21.24 -26.98
N ARG A 6 -17.44 21.10 -25.71
CA ARG A 6 -16.04 21.28 -25.32
C ARG A 6 -15.25 19.99 -25.55
N VAL A 7 -14.52 19.99 -26.64
CA VAL A 7 -13.48 19.02 -26.95
C VAL A 7 -12.31 19.25 -25.99
N SER A 8 -12.08 18.33 -25.09
CA SER A 8 -10.88 18.31 -24.24
C SER A 8 -9.70 17.76 -25.05
N ASN A 9 -8.80 18.61 -25.50
CA ASN A 9 -7.53 18.24 -26.10
C ASN A 9 -6.53 17.85 -25.02
N LEU A 10 -6.22 16.56 -24.88
CA LEU A 10 -5.08 16.06 -24.14
C LEU A 10 -3.87 16.00 -25.07
N LYS A 11 -2.87 16.87 -24.85
CA LYS A 11 -1.58 16.80 -25.54
C LYS A 11 -0.60 16.01 -24.66
N PHE A 12 -0.23 14.83 -25.13
CA PHE A 12 0.94 14.12 -24.64
C PHE A 12 1.93 13.99 -25.78
N GLY A 13 3.12 14.56 -25.59
CA GLY A 13 4.33 14.26 -26.36
C GLY A 13 4.18 14.15 -27.87
N GLY A 14 3.54 15.11 -28.54
CA GLY A 14 3.59 15.22 -30.00
C GLY A 14 2.62 14.33 -30.80
N ILE A 15 1.74 13.57 -30.18
CA ILE A 15 0.73 12.73 -30.86
C ILE A 15 -0.66 13.33 -30.65
N SER A 16 -1.29 13.77 -31.72
CA SER A 16 -2.69 14.24 -31.74
C SER A 16 -3.59 13.08 -32.15
N CYS A 17 -4.37 12.56 -31.23
CA CYS A 17 -5.42 11.58 -31.53
C CYS A 17 -6.80 12.25 -31.54
N HIS A 18 -7.47 12.23 -32.69
CA HIS A 18 -8.88 12.58 -32.82
C HIS A 18 -9.72 11.32 -32.64
N CYS A 19 -10.70 11.33 -31.77
CA CYS A 19 -11.59 10.20 -31.57
C CYS A 19 -13.07 10.60 -31.45
N PRO A 20 -13.99 9.92 -32.14
CA PRO A 20 -15.44 10.23 -32.07
C PRO A 20 -16.06 9.68 -30.77
N THR A 21 -16.89 10.51 -30.18
CA THR A 21 -17.61 10.30 -28.93
C THR A 21 -18.80 9.36 -29.09
N ALA A 22 -18.82 8.17 -28.51
CA ALA A 22 -19.98 7.52 -27.89
C ALA A 22 -19.80 6.08 -27.38
N ILE A 23 -18.75 5.33 -27.74
CA ILE A 23 -18.61 3.91 -27.35
C ILE A 23 -17.36 3.69 -26.44
N MET A 24 -16.72 4.73 -25.99
CA MET A 24 -15.33 4.75 -25.55
C MET A 24 -15.10 4.78 -24.02
N LYS A 25 -16.04 4.43 -23.15
CA LYS A 25 -15.81 4.73 -21.70
C LYS A 25 -14.94 3.73 -20.95
N LEU A 26 -14.77 2.50 -21.39
CA LEU A 26 -13.91 1.53 -20.69
C LEU A 26 -12.76 1.03 -21.56
N SER A 27 -13.01 0.72 -22.82
CA SER A 27 -11.99 0.23 -23.76
C SER A 27 -10.88 1.24 -24.00
N VAL A 28 -11.16 2.55 -23.96
CA VAL A 28 -10.16 3.62 -24.16
C VAL A 28 -9.30 3.85 -22.94
N VAL A 29 -9.86 3.74 -21.73
CA VAL A 29 -9.08 3.84 -20.50
C VAL A 29 -8.09 2.66 -20.43
N LEU A 30 -8.51 1.47 -20.80
CA LEU A 30 -7.64 0.29 -20.89
C LEU A 30 -6.61 0.43 -22.01
N PHE A 31 -7.01 0.95 -23.17
CA PHE A 31 -6.12 1.15 -24.31
C PHE A 31 -5.09 2.27 -24.04
N VAL A 32 -5.49 3.37 -23.42
CA VAL A 32 -4.60 4.47 -23.01
C VAL A 32 -3.71 4.03 -21.86
N ALA A 33 -4.23 3.29 -20.88
CA ALA A 33 -3.43 2.75 -19.78
C ALA A 33 -2.43 1.70 -20.26
N ALA A 34 -2.85 0.76 -21.11
CA ALA A 34 -1.97 -0.20 -21.74
C ALA A 34 -0.95 0.50 -22.67
N SER A 35 -1.35 1.52 -23.42
CA SER A 35 -0.45 2.29 -24.28
C SER A 35 0.53 3.14 -23.47
N CYS A 36 0.14 3.73 -22.35
CA CYS A 36 1.05 4.45 -21.46
C CYS A 36 2.02 3.52 -20.73
N LEU A 37 1.55 2.36 -20.29
CA LEU A 37 2.37 1.35 -19.64
C LEU A 37 3.29 0.61 -20.63
N LEU A 38 2.82 0.43 -21.89
CA LEU A 38 3.55 -0.23 -22.96
C LEU A 38 4.44 0.73 -23.76
N ALA A 39 4.18 2.04 -23.71
CA ALA A 39 4.95 3.06 -24.45
C ALA A 39 6.27 3.42 -23.80
N GLY A 40 6.77 2.63 -22.84
CA GLY A 40 8.01 2.94 -22.12
C GLY A 40 7.96 4.39 -21.62
N ALA A 41 7.45 4.63 -20.41
CA ALA A 41 7.45 5.97 -19.86
C ALA A 41 8.90 6.47 -19.77
N GLN A 42 9.29 7.34 -20.69
CA GLN A 42 10.55 8.05 -20.60
C GLN A 42 10.45 9.00 -19.41
N VAL A 43 11.13 8.67 -18.33
CA VAL A 43 11.26 9.56 -17.19
C VAL A 43 12.43 10.49 -17.49
N GLN A 44 12.11 11.74 -17.81
CA GLN A 44 13.13 12.79 -17.90
C GLN A 44 13.44 13.27 -16.48
N ALA A 45 14.62 12.96 -15.99
CA ALA A 45 15.16 13.55 -14.78
C ALA A 45 16.08 14.71 -15.11
N THR A 46 15.91 15.83 -14.42
CA THR A 46 16.86 16.94 -14.50
C THR A 46 17.69 16.98 -13.24
N TYR A 47 18.99 17.13 -13.39
CA TYR A 47 19.85 17.47 -12.26
C TYR A 47 20.73 18.67 -12.61
N LYS A 48 21.15 19.44 -11.61
CA LYS A 48 22.11 20.53 -11.78
C LYS A 48 23.47 20.06 -11.30
N ASP A 49 24.47 20.24 -12.14
CA ASP A 49 25.85 20.00 -11.76
C ASP A 49 26.37 21.06 -10.77
N GLY A 50 27.55 20.85 -10.22
CA GLY A 50 28.21 21.79 -9.30
C GLY A 50 28.50 23.18 -9.89
N LYS A 51 28.24 23.40 -11.18
CA LYS A 51 28.37 24.68 -11.91
C LYS A 51 27.02 25.32 -12.19
N GLY A 52 25.90 24.68 -11.76
CA GLY A 52 24.54 25.17 -11.96
C GLY A 52 23.95 24.89 -13.34
N THR A 53 24.64 24.11 -14.19
CA THR A 53 24.14 23.69 -15.49
C THR A 53 23.12 22.59 -15.34
N THR A 54 21.94 22.74 -15.95
CA THR A 54 20.90 21.72 -15.94
C THR A 54 21.21 20.67 -16.99
N HIS A 55 21.33 19.43 -16.56
CA HIS A 55 21.49 18.27 -17.43
C HIS A 55 20.17 17.48 -17.48
N TRP A 56 19.88 16.93 -18.66
CA TRP A 56 18.75 16.04 -18.90
C TRP A 56 19.31 14.64 -19.06
N GLU A 57 18.94 13.74 -18.18
CA GLU A 57 19.22 12.32 -18.32
C GLU A 57 17.93 11.61 -18.69
N GLN A 58 17.96 10.94 -19.84
CA GLN A 58 16.85 10.13 -20.33
C GLN A 58 17.09 8.71 -19.84
N HIS A 59 16.43 8.33 -18.75
CA HIS A 59 16.42 6.94 -18.34
C HIS A 59 15.36 6.21 -19.17
N GLU A 60 15.78 5.41 -20.11
CA GLU A 60 14.96 4.32 -20.62
C GLU A 60 14.78 3.34 -19.46
N LEU A 61 13.56 3.26 -18.93
CA LEU A 61 13.17 2.11 -18.16
C LEU A 61 13.25 0.92 -19.11
N ASP A 62 14.25 0.10 -18.90
CA ASP A 62 14.56 -1.09 -19.69
C ASP A 62 13.49 -2.18 -19.46
N THR A 63 12.28 -1.88 -19.91
CA THR A 63 11.23 -2.87 -20.15
C THR A 63 11.13 -3.01 -21.65
N ALA A 64 12.14 -3.57 -22.24
CA ALA A 64 12.19 -3.81 -23.68
C ALA A 64 11.17 -4.90 -24.05
N ILE A 65 9.89 -4.52 -24.04
CA ILE A 65 8.85 -5.27 -24.73
C ILE A 65 8.94 -4.87 -26.19
N SER A 66 9.30 -5.81 -27.05
CA SER A 66 9.38 -5.56 -28.48
C SER A 66 8.02 -5.10 -29.04
N PRO A 67 7.98 -4.34 -30.15
CA PRO A 67 6.72 -3.92 -30.75
C PRO A 67 5.75 -5.09 -31.01
N ASP A 68 6.27 -6.23 -31.49
CA ASP A 68 5.47 -7.42 -31.77
C ASP A 68 4.93 -8.10 -30.51
N GLU A 69 5.73 -8.10 -29.44
CA GLU A 69 5.25 -8.59 -28.13
C GLU A 69 4.19 -7.67 -27.53
N ARG A 70 4.33 -6.38 -27.72
CA ARG A 70 3.36 -5.37 -27.30
C ARG A 70 2.02 -5.57 -27.98
N GLU A 71 2.01 -5.78 -29.30
CA GLU A 71 0.80 -6.03 -30.07
C GLU A 71 0.10 -7.31 -29.59
N ARG A 72 0.84 -8.43 -29.43
CA ARG A 72 0.29 -9.70 -28.90
C ARG A 72 -0.26 -9.57 -27.49
N LEU A 73 0.37 -8.72 -26.64
CA LEU A 73 -0.09 -8.49 -25.30
C LEU A 73 -1.42 -7.71 -25.30
N VAL A 74 -1.53 -6.67 -26.13
CA VAL A 74 -2.77 -5.90 -26.33
C VAL A 74 -3.89 -6.81 -26.87
N GLU A 75 -3.63 -7.65 -27.86
CA GLU A 75 -4.63 -8.61 -28.34
C GLU A 75 -5.10 -9.56 -27.26
N THR A 76 -4.19 -10.07 -26.43
CA THR A 76 -4.51 -10.95 -25.31
C THR A 76 -5.41 -10.24 -24.27
N MET A 77 -5.08 -9.01 -23.93
CA MET A 77 -5.88 -8.18 -23.01
C MET A 77 -7.29 -7.91 -23.58
N VAL A 78 -7.39 -7.56 -24.86
CA VAL A 78 -8.67 -7.31 -25.52
C VAL A 78 -9.54 -8.57 -25.54
N LYS A 79 -8.97 -9.74 -25.87
CA LYS A 79 -9.72 -11.02 -25.85
C LYS A 79 -10.22 -11.36 -24.45
N ALA A 80 -9.37 -11.22 -23.43
CA ALA A 80 -9.74 -11.48 -22.05
C ALA A 80 -10.90 -10.56 -21.61
N HIS A 81 -10.80 -9.26 -21.89
CA HIS A 81 -11.87 -8.30 -21.57
C HIS A 81 -13.19 -8.62 -22.26
N GLN A 82 -13.17 -8.94 -23.56
CA GLN A 82 -14.39 -9.28 -24.31
C GLN A 82 -15.09 -10.52 -23.75
N ILE A 83 -14.33 -11.52 -23.31
CA ILE A 83 -14.89 -12.73 -22.71
C ILE A 83 -15.54 -12.40 -21.36
N VAL A 84 -14.86 -11.64 -20.50
CA VAL A 84 -15.40 -11.21 -19.21
C VAL A 84 -16.69 -10.42 -19.39
N ASP A 85 -16.70 -9.43 -20.27
CA ASP A 85 -17.92 -8.64 -20.55
C ASP A 85 -19.07 -9.51 -21.07
N LYS A 86 -18.79 -10.49 -21.94
CA LYS A 86 -19.80 -11.41 -22.45
C LYS A 86 -20.35 -12.36 -21.38
N GLU A 87 -19.49 -12.87 -20.51
CA GLU A 87 -19.90 -13.74 -19.41
C GLU A 87 -20.75 -12.97 -18.39
N ARG A 88 -20.34 -11.75 -18.02
CA ARG A 88 -21.02 -10.90 -17.02
C ARG A 88 -22.32 -10.27 -17.50
N SER A 89 -22.46 -10.02 -18.80
CA SER A 89 -23.73 -9.51 -19.35
C SER A 89 -24.93 -10.44 -19.10
N LYS A 90 -24.65 -11.70 -18.75
CA LYS A 90 -25.65 -12.73 -18.45
C LYS A 90 -25.95 -12.89 -16.96
N GLN A 91 -25.18 -12.25 -16.07
CA GLN A 91 -25.31 -12.41 -14.63
C GLN A 91 -26.07 -11.25 -13.97
N ARG A 92 -26.83 -11.57 -12.91
CA ARG A 92 -27.46 -10.54 -12.06
C ARG A 92 -26.39 -9.81 -11.25
N ARG A 93 -26.53 -8.48 -11.12
CA ARG A 93 -25.68 -7.63 -10.28
C ARG A 93 -25.87 -7.99 -8.80
N TYR A 94 -24.87 -8.60 -8.18
CA TYR A 94 -24.74 -8.73 -6.74
C TYR A 94 -23.25 -8.82 -6.41
N SER A 95 -22.88 -8.39 -5.20
CA SER A 95 -21.51 -8.52 -4.71
C SER A 95 -21.30 -9.96 -4.23
N PRO A 96 -20.51 -10.78 -4.94
CA PRO A 96 -20.19 -12.13 -4.48
C PRO A 96 -19.34 -12.05 -3.22
N LYS A 97 -19.57 -12.98 -2.29
CA LYS A 97 -18.64 -13.17 -1.17
C LYS A 97 -17.24 -13.52 -1.70
N ASP A 98 -16.23 -13.06 -0.97
CA ASP A 98 -14.85 -13.44 -1.22
C ASP A 98 -14.29 -12.96 -2.57
N THR A 99 -14.71 -11.79 -3.03
CA THR A 99 -14.22 -11.13 -4.25
C THR A 99 -13.52 -9.81 -3.94
N TYR A 100 -13.00 -9.14 -4.97
CA TYR A 100 -12.40 -7.80 -4.86
C TYR A 100 -13.43 -6.70 -4.54
N ALA A 101 -14.72 -6.99 -4.65
CA ALA A 101 -15.77 -6.02 -4.36
C ALA A 101 -15.91 -5.77 -2.85
N PRO A 102 -16.10 -4.51 -2.43
CA PRO A 102 -16.51 -4.21 -1.07
C PRO A 102 -17.82 -4.94 -0.73
N VAL A 103 -17.92 -5.47 0.47
CA VAL A 103 -19.13 -6.15 0.95
C VAL A 103 -19.87 -5.28 1.96
N ASN A 104 -21.20 -5.36 1.95
CA ASN A 104 -22.00 -4.71 2.98
C ASN A 104 -21.80 -5.39 4.32
N VAL A 105 -21.35 -4.64 5.30
CA VAL A 105 -21.21 -5.08 6.69
C VAL A 105 -22.10 -4.22 7.59
N PRO A 106 -22.57 -4.75 8.73
CA PRO A 106 -23.27 -3.94 9.72
C PRO A 106 -22.39 -2.76 10.15
N CYS A 107 -23.01 -1.59 10.34
CA CYS A 107 -22.31 -0.47 10.95
C CYS A 107 -21.77 -0.88 12.31
N PRO A 108 -20.53 -0.53 12.66
CA PRO A 108 -20.04 -0.77 14.00
C PRO A 108 -20.85 0.06 15.02
N PRO A 109 -20.81 -0.28 16.29
CA PRO A 109 -21.33 0.60 17.32
C PRO A 109 -20.61 1.94 17.24
N MET A 110 -21.35 3.02 17.46
CA MET A 110 -20.77 4.37 17.45
C MET A 110 -19.66 4.43 18.52
N PRO A 111 -18.48 4.96 18.17
CA PRO A 111 -17.44 5.15 19.17
C PRO A 111 -17.92 6.11 20.27
N GLU A 112 -17.58 5.77 21.51
CA GLU A 112 -17.87 6.63 22.66
C GLU A 112 -16.71 7.60 22.92
N GLY A 113 -17.03 8.83 23.31
CA GLY A 113 -16.06 9.85 23.71
C GLY A 113 -16.22 11.18 22.98
N ASP A 114 -15.85 12.25 23.66
CA ASP A 114 -16.00 13.64 23.17
C ASP A 114 -15.14 13.98 21.96
N ASN A 115 -14.19 13.11 21.60
CA ASN A 115 -13.30 13.29 20.44
C ASN A 115 -13.83 12.62 19.16
N TYR A 116 -15.07 12.13 19.15
CA TYR A 116 -15.68 11.54 17.96
C TYR A 116 -16.84 12.40 17.47
N VAL A 117 -16.92 12.55 16.14
CA VAL A 117 -18.09 13.06 15.43
C VAL A 117 -18.54 11.97 14.48
N GLY A 118 -19.58 11.23 14.86
CA GLY A 118 -19.91 9.99 14.17
C GLY A 118 -18.75 9.00 14.26
N PHE A 119 -18.28 8.48 13.13
CA PHE A 119 -17.13 7.58 13.05
C PHE A 119 -15.79 8.31 12.89
N VAL A 120 -15.83 9.65 12.75
CA VAL A 120 -14.61 10.44 12.58
C VAL A 120 -14.03 10.79 13.95
N ARG A 121 -12.81 10.35 14.19
CA ARG A 121 -12.03 10.73 15.38
C ARG A 121 -11.36 12.08 15.16
N ASN A 122 -11.65 13.03 16.03
CA ASN A 122 -10.92 14.29 16.11
C ASN A 122 -9.59 14.06 16.85
N ALA A 123 -8.49 14.39 16.20
CA ALA A 123 -7.14 14.20 16.72
C ALA A 123 -6.43 15.52 17.08
N THR A 124 -7.18 16.61 17.28
CA THR A 124 -6.61 17.93 17.63
C THR A 124 -5.89 17.92 18.98
N ASN A 125 -6.25 17.01 19.88
CA ASN A 125 -5.57 16.78 21.15
C ASN A 125 -4.31 15.91 21.04
N GLN A 126 -3.90 15.52 19.81
CA GLN A 126 -2.75 14.65 19.53
C GLN A 126 -2.84 13.26 20.17
N SER A 127 -4.03 12.78 20.50
CA SER A 127 -4.20 11.43 21.04
C SER A 127 -4.20 10.39 19.92
N LEU A 128 -3.56 9.26 20.17
CA LEU A 128 -3.62 8.07 19.29
C LEU A 128 -5.00 7.41 19.36
N ASN A 129 -5.31 6.62 18.34
CA ASN A 129 -6.41 5.67 18.42
C ASN A 129 -6.23 4.76 19.63
N PRO A 130 -7.28 4.50 20.44
CA PRO A 130 -7.17 3.66 21.63
C PRO A 130 -6.59 2.25 21.36
N ASN A 131 -6.96 1.63 20.24
CA ASN A 131 -6.43 0.32 19.86
C ASN A 131 -4.94 0.38 19.46
N GLU A 132 -4.52 1.43 18.78
CA GLU A 132 -3.12 1.69 18.47
C GLU A 132 -2.31 1.90 19.75
N ALA A 133 -2.79 2.77 20.66
CA ALA A 133 -2.14 3.01 21.93
C ALA A 133 -2.01 1.73 22.76
N ALA A 134 -3.05 0.90 22.77
CA ALA A 134 -3.04 -0.41 23.44
C ALA A 134 -2.05 -1.39 22.81
N TYR A 135 -1.97 -1.41 21.46
CA TYR A 135 -1.00 -2.23 20.74
C TYR A 135 0.43 -1.83 21.09
N VAL A 136 0.77 -0.55 20.94
CA VAL A 136 2.12 -0.04 21.22
C VAL A 136 2.51 -0.28 22.69
N LYS A 137 1.58 -0.05 23.62
CA LYS A 137 1.83 -0.35 25.04
C LYS A 137 2.17 -1.82 25.26
N ARG A 138 1.39 -2.75 24.69
CA ARG A 138 1.63 -4.19 24.80
C ARG A 138 2.93 -4.59 24.14
N HIS A 139 3.23 -4.06 22.94
CA HIS A 139 4.47 -4.29 22.22
C HIS A 139 5.68 -3.89 23.07
N ARG A 140 5.66 -2.71 23.67
CA ARG A 140 6.73 -2.22 24.52
C ARG A 140 6.91 -3.08 25.79
N GLN A 141 5.82 -3.50 26.42
CA GLN A 141 5.87 -4.40 27.57
C GLN A 141 6.48 -5.75 27.22
N ASN A 142 6.11 -6.34 26.08
CA ASN A 142 6.68 -7.59 25.60
C ASN A 142 8.19 -7.48 25.30
N ASN A 143 8.65 -6.32 24.90
CA ASN A 143 10.03 -6.07 24.46
C ASN A 143 10.96 -5.54 25.56
N LYS A 144 10.49 -5.35 26.78
CA LYS A 144 11.32 -4.81 27.87
C LYS A 144 12.62 -5.59 28.08
N ARG A 145 12.54 -6.91 28.14
CA ARG A 145 13.73 -7.80 28.28
C ARG A 145 14.62 -7.74 27.02
N ARG A 146 14.05 -7.76 25.85
CA ARG A 146 14.80 -7.64 24.60
C ARG A 146 15.57 -6.32 24.52
N TRP A 147 14.99 -5.22 25.01
CA TRP A 147 15.68 -3.94 25.11
C TRP A 147 16.89 -4.03 26.05
N ALA A 148 16.75 -4.66 27.21
CA ALA A 148 17.86 -4.86 28.13
C ALA A 148 19.01 -5.63 27.47
N ASP A 149 18.69 -6.73 26.80
CA ASP A 149 19.65 -7.56 26.11
C ASP A 149 20.32 -6.80 24.96
N TRP A 150 19.58 -5.98 24.21
CA TRP A 150 20.11 -5.19 23.10
C TRP A 150 21.06 -4.10 23.59
N LEU A 151 20.67 -3.35 24.62
CA LEU A 151 21.49 -2.28 25.20
C LEU A 151 22.79 -2.82 25.79
N LYS A 152 22.74 -3.98 26.45
CA LYS A 152 23.95 -4.66 26.97
C LYS A 152 24.88 -5.08 25.82
N ARG A 153 24.35 -5.64 24.73
CA ARG A 153 25.16 -5.95 23.54
C ARG A 153 25.75 -4.71 22.86
N ALA A 154 25.05 -3.57 22.94
CA ALA A 154 25.54 -2.29 22.44
C ALA A 154 26.62 -1.63 23.36
N GLY A 155 27.05 -2.32 24.42
CA GLY A 155 28.06 -1.80 25.36
C GLY A 155 27.52 -0.79 26.35
N MET A 156 26.20 -0.71 26.52
CA MET A 156 25.53 0.19 27.48
C MET A 156 25.21 -0.56 28.79
N ASP A 157 26.14 -1.36 29.26
CA ASP A 157 26.05 -2.04 30.56
C ASP A 157 26.31 -1.06 31.74
N ASP A 158 26.85 -1.55 32.85
CA ASP A 158 26.97 -0.79 34.10
C ASP A 158 27.64 0.58 34.00
N ASN A 159 28.42 0.83 32.95
CA ASN A 159 29.11 2.12 32.73
C ASN A 159 28.39 3.03 31.71
N GLY A 160 27.48 2.50 30.89
CA GLY A 160 26.82 3.23 29.80
C GLY A 160 25.57 3.98 30.23
N VAL A 161 24.87 3.51 31.26
CA VAL A 161 23.68 4.14 31.82
C VAL A 161 23.70 4.19 33.35
N PRO A 162 23.21 5.27 33.98
CA PRO A 162 23.20 5.41 35.44
C PRO A 162 22.43 4.26 36.13
N GLY A 163 23.11 3.52 36.99
CA GLY A 163 22.55 2.41 37.75
C GLY A 163 22.40 1.11 37.00
N GLY A 164 22.98 1.04 35.78
CA GLY A 164 22.91 -0.14 34.91
C GLY A 164 21.63 -0.24 34.08
N VAL A 165 21.65 -1.07 33.05
CA VAL A 165 20.55 -1.18 32.05
C VAL A 165 19.24 -1.61 32.69
N ASP A 166 19.26 -2.54 33.62
CA ASP A 166 18.03 -3.07 34.24
C ASP A 166 17.37 -2.02 35.15
N SER A 167 18.18 -1.24 35.90
CA SER A 167 17.67 -0.11 36.70
C SER A 167 17.13 1.00 35.80
N PHE A 168 17.83 1.33 34.74
CA PHE A 168 17.40 2.34 33.76
C PHE A 168 16.05 1.98 33.13
N LEU A 169 15.87 0.75 32.67
CA LEU A 169 14.63 0.26 32.07
C LEU A 169 13.54 -0.08 33.10
N SER A 170 13.80 0.06 34.42
CA SER A 170 12.75 -0.11 35.42
C SER A 170 11.65 0.96 35.26
N ASP A 171 12.01 2.16 34.84
CA ASP A 171 11.08 3.20 34.42
C ASP A 171 10.75 3.03 32.92
N GLU A 172 9.47 2.76 32.61
CA GLU A 172 9.00 2.57 31.22
C GLU A 172 9.25 3.78 30.32
N ARG A 173 9.40 4.98 30.90
CA ARG A 173 9.71 6.21 30.13
C ARG A 173 11.11 6.19 29.55
N ASN A 174 12.03 5.43 30.14
CA ASN A 174 13.40 5.30 29.69
C ASN A 174 13.57 4.27 28.56
N GLN A 175 12.55 3.44 28.30
CA GLN A 175 12.62 2.50 27.18
C GLN A 175 12.72 3.27 25.86
N PRO A 176 13.74 3.04 25.04
CA PRO A 176 13.92 3.77 23.78
C PRO A 176 12.69 3.65 22.86
N ARG A 177 12.48 4.69 22.07
CA ARG A 177 11.47 4.72 21.02
C ARG A 177 12.19 4.70 19.68
N VAL A 178 11.93 3.67 18.89
CA VAL A 178 12.54 3.50 17.57
C VAL A 178 11.42 3.27 16.54
N GLY A 179 11.60 3.86 15.38
CA GLY A 179 10.74 3.64 14.22
C GLY A 179 11.58 3.49 12.97
N PHE A 180 11.10 2.69 12.04
CA PHE A 180 11.64 2.61 10.69
C PHE A 180 10.78 3.44 9.76
N ALA A 181 11.41 4.16 8.85
CA ALA A 181 10.75 4.93 7.80
C ALA A 181 11.37 4.59 6.44
N ALA A 182 10.59 3.93 5.60
CA ALA A 182 11.01 3.48 4.27
C ALA A 182 10.50 4.46 3.21
N SER A 183 11.43 5.06 2.46
CA SER A 183 11.14 6.01 1.39
C SER A 183 10.54 5.33 0.15
N GLY A 184 9.96 6.14 -0.75
CA GLY A 184 9.50 5.71 -2.06
C GLY A 184 10.63 5.48 -3.06
N GLY A 185 10.28 4.93 -4.22
CA GLY A 185 11.19 4.65 -5.33
C GLY A 185 10.97 3.28 -5.99
N GLY A 186 9.73 2.77 -5.97
CA GLY A 186 9.34 1.52 -6.63
C GLY A 186 10.00 0.28 -6.02
N TYR A 187 10.24 -0.74 -6.84
CA TYR A 187 10.82 -2.00 -6.41
C TYR A 187 12.19 -1.85 -5.75
N ARG A 188 13.02 -0.94 -6.25
CA ARG A 188 14.34 -0.68 -5.66
C ARG A 188 14.23 -0.24 -4.20
N ALA A 189 13.34 0.71 -3.92
CA ALA A 189 13.12 1.20 -2.56
C ALA A 189 12.52 0.10 -1.66
N MET A 190 11.58 -0.70 -2.20
CA MET A 190 11.04 -1.87 -1.52
C MET A 190 12.15 -2.84 -1.11
N LEU A 191 12.99 -3.26 -2.05
CA LEU A 191 14.07 -4.21 -1.80
C LEU A 191 15.11 -3.67 -0.80
N VAL A 192 15.44 -2.37 -0.89
CA VAL A 192 16.32 -1.71 0.09
C VAL A 192 15.69 -1.73 1.48
N ALA A 193 14.40 -1.42 1.60
CA ALA A 193 13.68 -1.45 2.88
C ALA A 193 13.66 -2.87 3.48
N LEU A 194 13.40 -3.90 2.66
CA LEU A 194 13.46 -5.30 3.09
C LEU A 194 14.88 -5.71 3.51
N GLY A 195 15.92 -5.30 2.77
CA GLY A 195 17.31 -5.54 3.13
C GLY A 195 17.72 -4.90 4.46
N VAL A 196 17.26 -3.67 4.71
CA VAL A 196 17.45 -2.97 6.00
C VAL A 196 16.71 -3.73 7.12
N ALA A 197 15.46 -4.10 6.91
CA ALA A 197 14.70 -4.90 7.88
C ALA A 197 15.39 -6.21 8.20
N GLN A 198 15.93 -6.93 7.18
CA GLN A 198 16.74 -8.15 7.37
C GLN A 198 18.00 -7.91 8.20
N GLY A 199 18.66 -6.77 7.98
CA GLY A 199 19.88 -6.38 8.73
C GLY A 199 19.62 -6.10 10.21
N PHE A 200 18.37 -5.85 10.61
CA PHE A 200 17.97 -5.59 12.00
C PHE A 200 17.09 -6.69 12.61
N ASP A 201 16.80 -7.75 11.86
CA ASP A 201 15.96 -8.86 12.31
C ASP A 201 16.73 -9.78 13.28
N GLU A 202 16.14 -10.11 14.44
CA GLU A 202 16.71 -11.04 15.41
C GLU A 202 16.89 -12.46 14.86
N ARG A 203 16.12 -12.83 13.84
CA ARG A 203 16.20 -14.13 13.15
C ARG A 203 17.38 -14.21 12.18
N ASN A 204 18.00 -13.08 11.84
CA ASN A 204 19.21 -13.05 11.03
C ASN A 204 20.46 -13.28 11.92
N LYS A 205 21.02 -14.49 11.82
CA LYS A 205 22.20 -14.87 12.62
C LYS A 205 23.37 -13.90 12.44
N THR A 206 23.67 -13.48 11.22
CA THR A 206 24.77 -12.53 10.95
C THR A 206 24.52 -11.18 11.60
N ALA A 207 23.29 -10.68 11.61
CA ALA A 207 22.92 -9.44 12.28
C ALA A 207 23.08 -9.57 13.81
N MET A 208 22.67 -10.70 14.36
CA MET A 208 22.84 -11.00 15.78
C MET A 208 24.30 -11.10 16.19
N ASP A 209 25.11 -11.82 15.42
CA ASP A 209 26.57 -11.98 15.68
C ASP A 209 27.31 -10.63 15.61
N ARG A 210 26.80 -9.66 14.83
CA ARG A 210 27.34 -8.29 14.74
C ARG A 210 26.72 -7.30 15.75
N GLY A 211 25.84 -7.75 16.61
CA GLY A 211 25.23 -6.95 17.67
C GLY A 211 24.08 -6.01 17.23
N VAL A 212 23.73 -5.95 15.94
CA VAL A 212 22.68 -5.06 15.40
C VAL A 212 21.33 -5.73 15.26
N GLY A 213 21.27 -7.06 15.26
CA GLY A 213 20.01 -7.81 15.16
C GLY A 213 19.07 -7.56 16.34
N GLY A 214 17.77 -7.69 16.09
CA GLY A 214 16.70 -7.53 17.06
C GLY A 214 16.09 -6.13 17.11
N LEU A 215 16.69 -5.13 16.47
CA LEU A 215 16.13 -3.77 16.48
C LEU A 215 14.82 -3.69 15.67
N LEU A 216 14.62 -4.55 14.68
CA LEU A 216 13.35 -4.65 13.96
C LEU A 216 12.19 -4.99 14.91
N GLN A 217 12.38 -5.99 15.77
CA GLN A 217 11.37 -6.42 16.74
C GLN A 217 11.18 -5.42 17.89
N LEU A 218 12.15 -4.55 18.12
CA LEU A 218 12.11 -3.52 19.17
C LEU A 218 11.47 -2.22 18.73
N ALA A 219 11.32 -1.99 17.42
CA ALA A 219 10.74 -0.77 16.90
C ALA A 219 9.24 -0.68 17.20
N ASP A 220 8.78 0.51 17.61
CA ASP A 220 7.36 0.77 17.84
C ASP A 220 6.56 0.80 16.52
N TYR A 221 7.16 1.36 15.45
CA TYR A 221 6.52 1.57 14.15
C TYR A 221 7.43 1.22 12.98
N PHE A 222 6.79 0.79 11.89
CA PHE A 222 7.42 0.68 10.58
C PHE A 222 6.55 1.41 9.55
N ALA A 223 7.01 2.56 9.10
CA ALA A 223 6.30 3.41 8.15
C ALA A 223 6.88 3.27 6.74
N GLY A 224 6.03 3.31 5.73
CA GLY A 224 6.44 3.26 4.33
C GLY A 224 5.67 4.23 3.44
N LEU A 225 6.37 4.78 2.44
CA LEU A 225 5.80 5.60 1.38
C LEU A 225 6.09 4.96 0.02
N SER A 226 5.10 4.84 -0.87
CA SER A 226 5.27 4.28 -2.23
C SER A 226 5.93 2.89 -2.19
N GLY A 227 7.09 2.66 -2.82
CA GLY A 227 7.83 1.39 -2.73
C GLY A 227 8.15 0.95 -1.30
N GLY A 228 8.38 1.88 -0.38
CA GLY A 228 8.47 1.59 1.05
C GLY A 228 7.16 1.07 1.63
N SER A 229 6.01 1.57 1.15
CA SER A 229 4.69 1.03 1.53
C SER A 229 4.49 -0.40 1.03
N TRP A 230 5.02 -0.74 -0.14
CA TRP A 230 4.99 -2.11 -0.65
C TRP A 230 5.74 -3.06 0.27
N ALA A 231 6.93 -2.65 0.76
CA ALA A 231 7.68 -3.42 1.75
C ALA A 231 6.88 -3.55 3.06
N THR A 232 6.43 -2.43 3.63
CA THR A 232 5.69 -2.40 4.90
C THR A 232 4.42 -3.23 4.84
N GLY A 233 3.60 -3.02 3.80
CA GLY A 233 2.35 -3.74 3.60
C GLY A 233 2.57 -5.23 3.39
N SER A 234 3.54 -5.60 2.53
CA SER A 234 3.83 -7.00 2.25
C SER A 234 4.37 -7.74 3.48
N MET A 235 5.27 -7.13 4.27
CA MET A 235 5.72 -7.71 5.54
C MET A 235 4.55 -7.95 6.51
N ALA A 236 3.75 -6.93 6.72
CA ALA A 236 2.71 -6.97 7.75
C ALA A 236 1.55 -7.92 7.41
N ILE A 237 1.07 -7.88 6.15
CA ILE A 237 -0.06 -8.71 5.72
C ILE A 237 0.31 -10.20 5.62
N ASN A 238 1.57 -10.50 5.30
CA ASN A 238 2.08 -11.86 5.27
C ASN A 238 2.58 -12.36 6.63
N ASP A 239 2.19 -11.69 7.73
CA ASP A 239 2.50 -12.07 9.11
C ASP A 239 3.99 -12.03 9.46
N TRP A 240 4.70 -11.04 8.93
CA TRP A 240 6.13 -10.78 9.19
C TRP A 240 7.04 -12.01 8.98
N PRO A 241 7.04 -12.64 7.81
CA PRO A 241 7.99 -13.72 7.53
C PRO A 241 9.43 -13.19 7.61
N THR A 242 10.43 -14.08 7.59
CA THR A 242 11.80 -13.60 7.37
C THR A 242 11.88 -12.91 6.02
N MET A 243 12.73 -11.90 5.87
CA MET A 243 12.81 -11.17 4.60
C MET A 243 13.28 -12.10 3.45
N GLN A 244 14.08 -13.10 3.76
CA GLN A 244 14.44 -14.12 2.80
C GLN A 244 13.22 -14.93 2.34
N SER A 245 12.42 -15.45 3.28
CA SER A 245 11.20 -16.18 2.96
C SER A 245 10.17 -15.30 2.25
N LEU A 246 10.07 -14.02 2.62
CA LEU A 246 9.18 -13.07 1.93
C LEU A 246 9.54 -12.94 0.44
N VAL A 247 10.83 -12.82 0.12
CA VAL A 247 11.30 -12.67 -1.26
C VAL A 247 11.24 -13.98 -2.03
N ASP A 248 11.63 -15.10 -1.41
CA ASP A 248 11.78 -16.39 -2.11
C ASP A 248 10.45 -17.13 -2.25
N ASP A 249 9.61 -17.11 -1.19
CA ASP A 249 8.42 -17.97 -1.10
C ASP A 249 7.12 -17.22 -1.35
N VAL A 250 7.07 -15.92 -1.03
CA VAL A 250 5.84 -15.11 -1.07
C VAL A 250 5.79 -14.24 -2.31
N MET A 251 6.84 -13.45 -2.56
CA MET A 251 6.86 -12.51 -3.67
C MET A 251 7.17 -13.21 -4.99
N ASP A 252 6.52 -12.79 -6.06
CA ASP A 252 6.92 -13.13 -7.43
C ASP A 252 7.59 -11.92 -8.09
N LEU A 253 8.88 -11.79 -7.89
CA LEU A 253 9.69 -10.71 -8.49
C LEU A 253 10.40 -11.15 -9.78
N SER A 254 10.19 -12.41 -10.21
CA SER A 254 10.77 -12.96 -11.44
C SER A 254 10.00 -12.53 -12.69
N SER A 255 8.73 -12.15 -12.52
CA SER A 255 7.86 -11.74 -13.62
C SER A 255 7.69 -10.23 -13.68
N ASN A 256 7.45 -9.71 -14.87
CA ASN A 256 7.09 -8.31 -15.06
C ASN A 256 5.64 -8.09 -14.62
N LEU A 257 5.33 -6.96 -13.97
CA LEU A 257 3.99 -6.61 -13.50
C LEU A 257 2.91 -6.67 -14.59
N ILE A 258 3.26 -6.31 -15.82
CA ILE A 258 2.35 -6.27 -16.98
C ILE A 258 2.46 -7.55 -17.81
N LYS A 259 3.60 -8.24 -17.72
CA LYS A 259 3.90 -9.44 -18.48
C LYS A 259 4.27 -10.57 -17.51
N PRO A 260 3.28 -11.17 -16.84
CA PRO A 260 3.56 -12.32 -15.97
C PRO A 260 4.19 -13.46 -16.80
N SER A 261 5.04 -14.25 -16.15
CA SER A 261 5.80 -15.32 -16.82
C SER A 261 4.92 -16.43 -17.39
N ASP A 262 3.81 -16.72 -16.71
CA ASP A 262 2.92 -17.84 -17.04
C ASP A 262 1.72 -17.44 -17.89
N ASP A 263 0.59 -18.12 -17.78
CA ASP A 263 -0.59 -17.94 -18.61
C ASP A 263 -1.14 -16.49 -18.54
N LYS A 264 -0.68 -15.66 -19.48
CA LYS A 264 -1.08 -14.26 -19.61
C LYS A 264 -2.58 -14.08 -19.78
N PHE A 265 -3.22 -15.01 -20.46
CA PHE A 265 -4.65 -14.92 -20.71
C PHE A 265 -5.45 -15.11 -19.42
N SER A 266 -5.13 -16.12 -18.63
CA SER A 266 -5.75 -16.33 -17.32
C SER A 266 -5.50 -15.14 -16.40
N PHE A 267 -4.26 -14.64 -16.32
CA PHE A 267 -3.94 -13.47 -15.52
C PHE A 267 -4.81 -12.26 -15.85
N TYR A 268 -4.91 -11.89 -17.14
CA TYR A 268 -5.75 -10.75 -17.52
C TYR A 268 -7.24 -11.01 -17.33
N LYS A 269 -7.68 -12.25 -17.58
CA LYS A 269 -9.08 -12.64 -17.33
C LYS A 269 -9.43 -12.45 -15.84
N ASP A 270 -8.59 -12.93 -14.94
CA ASP A 270 -8.80 -12.83 -13.50
C ASP A 270 -8.74 -11.37 -13.04
N LEU A 271 -7.76 -10.60 -13.52
CA LEU A 271 -7.64 -9.17 -13.23
C LEU A 271 -8.89 -8.38 -13.65
N PHE A 272 -9.43 -8.66 -14.84
CA PHE A 272 -10.66 -8.03 -15.30
C PHE A 272 -11.90 -8.50 -14.54
N ASN A 273 -11.97 -9.76 -14.16
CA ASN A 273 -13.04 -10.28 -13.34
C ASN A 273 -13.08 -9.59 -11.97
N ASP A 274 -11.94 -9.52 -11.29
CA ASP A 274 -11.81 -8.91 -9.97
C ASP A 274 -12.30 -7.45 -9.97
N VAL A 275 -11.79 -6.65 -10.90
CA VAL A 275 -12.18 -5.24 -10.99
C VAL A 275 -13.64 -5.08 -11.43
N SER A 276 -14.14 -6.00 -12.26
CA SER A 276 -15.55 -6.01 -12.64
C SER A 276 -16.48 -6.36 -11.47
N ASP A 277 -16.06 -7.20 -10.53
CA ASP A 277 -16.82 -7.49 -9.31
C ASP A 277 -17.10 -6.20 -8.52
N LYS A 278 -16.07 -5.37 -8.33
CA LYS A 278 -16.22 -4.06 -7.68
C LYS A 278 -17.19 -3.14 -8.43
N LYS A 279 -17.08 -3.10 -9.77
CA LYS A 279 -17.98 -2.30 -10.63
C LYS A 279 -19.43 -2.79 -10.55
N ASP A 280 -19.64 -4.11 -10.60
CA ASP A 280 -20.97 -4.72 -10.58
C ASP A 280 -21.64 -4.58 -9.20
N ALA A 281 -20.85 -4.48 -8.14
CA ALA A 281 -21.31 -4.10 -6.81
C ALA A 281 -21.73 -2.63 -6.69
N GLY A 282 -21.53 -1.81 -7.74
CA GLY A 282 -21.93 -0.41 -7.80
C GLY A 282 -20.86 0.60 -7.39
N TYR A 283 -19.63 0.15 -7.13
CA TYR A 283 -18.53 1.02 -6.73
C TYR A 283 -17.77 1.57 -7.95
N PRO A 284 -17.24 2.80 -7.87
CA PRO A 284 -16.41 3.35 -8.93
C PRO A 284 -15.11 2.57 -9.05
N VAL A 285 -14.67 2.34 -10.27
CA VAL A 285 -13.40 1.71 -10.61
C VAL A 285 -12.50 2.65 -11.40
N SER A 286 -11.21 2.53 -11.19
CA SER A 286 -10.18 3.34 -11.84
C SER A 286 -9.01 2.48 -12.30
N ILE A 287 -8.03 3.09 -12.97
CA ILE A 287 -6.78 2.42 -13.32
C ILE A 287 -6.03 1.91 -12.09
N SER A 288 -6.21 2.55 -10.94
CA SER A 288 -5.58 2.15 -9.69
C SER A 288 -6.05 0.77 -9.21
N ASP A 289 -7.30 0.39 -9.49
CA ASP A 289 -7.81 -0.94 -9.15
C ASP A 289 -7.06 -2.03 -9.92
N TYR A 290 -6.90 -1.85 -11.23
CA TYR A 290 -6.14 -2.79 -12.07
C TYR A 290 -4.67 -2.86 -11.65
N TRP A 291 -4.06 -1.70 -11.38
CA TRP A 291 -2.67 -1.62 -10.91
C TRP A 291 -2.48 -2.32 -9.58
N SER A 292 -3.35 -2.06 -8.62
CA SER A 292 -3.27 -2.65 -7.27
C SER A 292 -3.46 -4.16 -7.32
N ARG A 293 -4.40 -4.64 -8.14
CA ARG A 293 -4.59 -6.08 -8.32
C ARG A 293 -3.39 -6.74 -8.99
N ALA A 294 -2.82 -6.12 -10.04
CA ALA A 294 -1.60 -6.64 -10.66
C ALA A 294 -0.42 -6.69 -9.67
N LEU A 295 -0.25 -5.66 -8.82
CA LEU A 295 0.76 -5.66 -7.77
C LEU A 295 0.55 -6.76 -6.73
N SER A 296 -0.69 -7.07 -6.38
CA SER A 296 -0.97 -8.10 -5.38
C SER A 296 -0.52 -9.49 -5.83
N TYR A 297 -0.51 -9.78 -7.13
CA TYR A 297 0.06 -11.02 -7.67
C TYR A 297 1.56 -11.15 -7.41
N GLN A 298 2.26 -10.04 -7.25
CA GLN A 298 3.70 -10.04 -6.97
C GLN A 298 4.05 -9.93 -5.50
N LEU A 299 3.19 -9.29 -4.68
CA LEU A 299 3.55 -8.90 -3.32
C LEU A 299 2.83 -9.71 -2.23
N LEU A 300 1.77 -10.45 -2.59
CA LEU A 300 1.01 -11.27 -1.66
C LEU A 300 1.19 -12.75 -1.97
N ASN A 301 1.00 -13.57 -0.94
CA ASN A 301 1.25 -14.99 -1.02
C ASN A 301 0.52 -15.63 -2.21
N LYS A 302 1.28 -16.30 -3.07
CA LYS A 302 0.82 -17.02 -4.25
C LYS A 302 0.27 -18.42 -3.94
N THR A 303 0.44 -18.90 -2.71
CA THR A 303 -0.04 -20.22 -2.30
C THR A 303 -1.36 -20.10 -1.58
N ASP A 304 -2.39 -20.77 -2.05
CA ASP A 304 -3.74 -20.80 -1.48
C ASP A 304 -3.86 -21.52 -0.12
N HIS A 305 -2.76 -21.61 0.63
CA HIS A 305 -2.72 -22.32 1.91
C HIS A 305 -3.32 -21.54 3.08
N SER A 306 -3.64 -20.27 2.89
CA SER A 306 -4.35 -19.48 3.89
C SER A 306 -5.67 -18.97 3.32
N PRO A 307 -6.79 -19.11 4.03
CA PRO A 307 -8.06 -18.54 3.59
C PRO A 307 -8.02 -17.02 3.43
N MET A 308 -6.96 -16.36 3.93
CA MET A 308 -6.71 -14.93 3.79
C MET A 308 -6.14 -14.54 2.42
N PHE A 309 -5.53 -15.46 1.67
CA PHE A 309 -4.79 -15.15 0.44
C PHE A 309 -5.34 -15.82 -0.82
N VAL A 310 -6.61 -16.27 -0.78
CA VAL A 310 -7.27 -16.82 -1.97
C VAL A 310 -7.10 -15.84 -3.14
N HIS A 311 -6.69 -16.34 -4.28
CA HIS A 311 -6.45 -15.56 -5.51
C HIS A 311 -5.57 -14.31 -5.28
N HIS A 312 -4.40 -14.48 -4.68
CA HIS A 312 -3.45 -13.39 -4.41
C HIS A 312 -4.07 -12.22 -3.63
N GLY A 313 -4.81 -12.56 -2.58
CA GLY A 313 -5.35 -11.58 -1.65
C GLY A 313 -6.45 -10.67 -2.21
N GLN A 314 -7.23 -11.13 -3.20
CA GLN A 314 -8.29 -10.31 -3.81
C GLN A 314 -9.30 -9.75 -2.79
N ARG A 315 -9.52 -10.45 -1.68
CA ARG A 315 -10.42 -10.05 -0.59
C ARG A 315 -9.71 -9.54 0.66
N THR A 316 -8.37 -9.59 0.67
CA THR A 316 -7.58 -9.18 1.82
C THR A 316 -7.51 -7.67 1.89
N THR A 317 -7.81 -7.12 3.06
CA THR A 317 -7.76 -5.68 3.32
C THR A 317 -6.60 -5.35 4.26
N TYR A 318 -6.18 -4.08 4.27
CA TYR A 318 -5.15 -3.62 5.21
C TYR A 318 -5.59 -3.77 6.67
N SER A 319 -6.88 -3.66 6.95
CA SER A 319 -7.46 -3.91 8.27
C SER A 319 -7.37 -5.37 8.72
N ASP A 320 -7.21 -6.33 7.81
CA ASP A 320 -7.07 -7.75 8.17
C ASP A 320 -5.74 -8.06 8.88
N ILE A 321 -4.77 -7.16 8.82
CA ILE A 321 -3.49 -7.27 9.57
C ILE A 321 -3.73 -7.53 11.06
N VAL A 322 -4.80 -6.97 11.64
CA VAL A 322 -5.15 -7.19 13.05
C VAL A 322 -5.44 -8.66 13.39
N ASN A 323 -5.72 -9.47 12.37
CA ASN A 323 -6.03 -10.90 12.52
C ASN A 323 -4.79 -11.80 12.45
N THR A 324 -3.64 -11.27 12.00
CA THR A 324 -2.38 -12.02 11.92
C THR A 324 -1.87 -12.40 13.34
N THR A 325 -1.08 -13.45 13.42
CA THR A 325 -0.52 -13.93 14.68
C THR A 325 0.43 -12.91 15.29
N SER A 326 1.36 -12.42 14.48
CA SER A 326 2.35 -11.42 14.93
C SER A 326 1.68 -10.14 15.46
N PHE A 327 0.57 -9.73 14.85
CA PHE A 327 -0.17 -8.55 15.32
C PHE A 327 -0.89 -8.82 16.66
N LYS A 328 -1.57 -9.96 16.78
CA LYS A 328 -2.23 -10.36 18.03
C LYS A 328 -1.25 -10.47 19.19
N ASP A 329 -0.05 -10.95 18.92
CA ASP A 329 1.02 -11.08 19.91
C ASP A 329 1.79 -9.78 20.14
N ALA A 330 1.55 -8.76 19.32
CA ALA A 330 2.31 -7.51 19.31
C ALA A 330 3.84 -7.76 19.24
N SER A 331 4.25 -8.66 18.34
CA SER A 331 5.65 -9.13 18.23
C SER A 331 6.51 -8.25 17.33
N TYR A 332 5.90 -7.43 16.46
CA TYR A 332 6.56 -6.59 15.46
C TYR A 332 6.06 -5.15 15.53
N PRO A 333 6.75 -4.20 14.88
CA PRO A 333 6.30 -2.80 14.83
C PRO A 333 4.91 -2.68 14.21
N LEU A 334 4.14 -1.69 14.67
CA LEU A 334 2.87 -1.34 14.02
C LEU A 334 3.15 -0.77 12.63
N PRO A 335 2.54 -1.34 11.57
CA PRO A 335 2.78 -0.87 10.21
C PRO A 335 1.98 0.39 9.91
N ILE A 336 2.63 1.36 9.24
CA ILE A 336 1.99 2.58 8.72
C ILE A 336 2.28 2.68 7.22
N VAL A 337 1.23 2.80 6.42
CA VAL A 337 1.33 3.14 5.00
C VAL A 337 0.99 4.61 4.81
N LEU A 338 1.87 5.34 4.12
CA LEU A 338 1.69 6.76 3.88
C LEU A 338 1.20 7.03 2.45
N SER A 339 0.36 8.04 2.33
CA SER A 339 -0.06 8.61 1.05
C SER A 339 -0.01 10.14 1.09
N ILE A 340 0.02 10.74 -0.09
CA ILE A 340 0.08 12.19 -0.24
C ILE A 340 -1.18 12.64 -0.99
N GLY A 341 -1.93 13.55 -0.37
CA GLY A 341 -3.10 14.17 -0.99
C GLY A 341 -2.69 15.08 -2.14
N ARG A 342 -3.42 15.01 -3.25
CA ARG A 342 -3.25 15.90 -4.39
C ARG A 342 -4.60 16.39 -4.87
N PRO A 343 -4.79 17.71 -5.06
CA PRO A 343 -6.02 18.23 -5.64
C PRO A 343 -6.30 17.62 -7.01
N PRO A 344 -7.58 17.42 -7.36
CA PRO A 344 -7.95 16.96 -8.70
C PRO A 344 -7.35 17.86 -9.79
N ASN A 345 -6.88 17.24 -10.88
CA ASN A 345 -6.27 17.89 -12.04
C ASN A 345 -4.90 18.56 -11.82
N GLU A 346 -4.32 18.50 -10.64
CA GLU A 346 -2.92 18.89 -10.45
C GLU A 346 -1.97 17.74 -10.83
N ILE A 347 -0.94 18.05 -11.60
CA ILE A 347 0.09 17.08 -12.01
C ILE A 347 1.22 17.05 -10.98
N MET A 348 1.59 18.21 -10.45
CA MET A 348 2.66 18.35 -9.48
C MET A 348 2.13 18.19 -8.05
N ILE A 349 2.91 17.49 -7.22
CA ILE A 349 2.64 17.43 -5.78
C ILE A 349 3.19 18.70 -5.15
N ASN A 350 2.32 19.46 -4.49
CA ASN A 350 2.74 20.65 -3.75
C ASN A 350 3.58 20.22 -2.53
N PRO A 351 4.70 20.92 -2.18
CA PRO A 351 5.45 20.65 -0.95
C PRO A 351 4.60 20.73 0.33
N ASN A 352 3.51 21.48 0.32
CA ASN A 352 2.55 21.58 1.42
C ASN A 352 1.37 20.58 1.31
N ALA A 353 1.46 19.60 0.41
CA ALA A 353 0.43 18.59 0.26
C ALA A 353 0.21 17.82 1.57
N THR A 354 -1.05 17.50 1.85
CA THR A 354 -1.43 16.74 3.05
C THR A 354 -0.89 15.32 2.98
N TYR A 355 -0.19 14.90 4.02
CA TYR A 355 0.18 13.52 4.23
C TYR A 355 -0.93 12.81 5.00
N PHE A 356 -1.36 11.69 4.46
CA PHE A 356 -2.29 10.78 5.11
C PHE A 356 -1.58 9.51 5.51
N GLU A 357 -2.01 8.92 6.62
CA GLU A 357 -1.53 7.62 7.07
C GLU A 357 -2.67 6.60 7.16
N PHE A 358 -2.31 5.37 6.88
CA PHE A 358 -3.13 4.19 7.07
C PHE A 358 -2.45 3.33 8.13
N THR A 359 -3.13 3.12 9.23
CA THR A 359 -2.81 2.05 10.18
C THR A 359 -3.79 0.89 9.97
N PRO A 360 -3.60 -0.29 10.54
CA PRO A 360 -4.62 -1.34 10.50
C PRO A 360 -5.95 -0.96 11.16
N PHE A 361 -6.01 0.14 11.88
CA PHE A 361 -7.18 0.64 12.59
C PHE A 361 -7.89 1.78 11.89
N GLU A 362 -7.13 2.76 11.42
CA GLU A 362 -7.71 4.01 10.89
C GLU A 362 -6.89 4.61 9.76
N PHE A 363 -7.55 5.44 8.97
CA PHE A 363 -6.99 6.30 7.94
C PHE A 363 -7.21 7.75 8.33
N GLY A 364 -6.20 8.60 8.18
CA GLY A 364 -6.36 10.01 8.47
C GLY A 364 -5.07 10.81 8.39
N THR A 365 -5.06 11.97 9.03
CA THR A 365 -3.93 12.89 9.02
C THR A 365 -3.80 13.68 10.31
N TRP A 366 -2.55 13.96 10.68
CA TRP A 366 -2.16 14.84 11.78
C TRP A 366 -1.98 16.31 11.35
N GLN A 367 -2.21 16.63 10.09
CA GLN A 367 -2.02 18.00 9.59
C GLN A 367 -2.95 18.97 10.32
N PRO A 368 -2.43 20.11 10.85
CA PRO A 368 -3.14 20.98 11.80
C PRO A 368 -4.53 21.47 11.34
N TYR A 369 -4.74 21.58 10.04
CA TYR A 369 -6.02 22.07 9.48
C TYR A 369 -7.05 20.97 9.24
N LEU A 370 -6.70 19.68 9.46
CA LEU A 370 -7.64 18.57 9.30
C LEU A 370 -7.71 17.69 10.56
N GLN A 371 -6.60 17.14 11.04
CA GLN A 371 -6.46 16.35 12.26
C GLN A 371 -7.65 15.41 12.53
N ALA A 372 -7.97 14.57 11.54
CA ALA A 372 -9.11 13.69 11.57
C ALA A 372 -8.75 12.30 11.06
N PHE A 373 -9.34 11.29 11.68
CA PHE A 373 -9.15 9.88 11.35
C PHE A 373 -10.48 9.15 11.22
N PHE A 374 -10.51 8.16 10.33
CA PHE A 374 -11.68 7.34 10.05
C PHE A 374 -11.29 5.86 10.06
N PRO A 375 -12.14 4.93 10.56
CA PRO A 375 -11.83 3.51 10.60
C PRO A 375 -11.52 2.94 9.21
N VAL A 376 -10.31 2.38 9.02
CA VAL A 376 -9.82 1.93 7.72
C VAL A 376 -10.65 0.80 7.11
N GLY A 377 -11.22 -0.08 7.93
CA GLY A 377 -12.07 -1.19 7.48
C GLY A 377 -13.38 -0.76 6.80
N TYR A 378 -13.75 0.52 6.89
CA TYR A 378 -14.95 1.08 6.26
C TYR A 378 -14.62 2.03 5.10
N LEU A 379 -13.36 2.15 4.72
CA LEU A 379 -12.97 2.87 3.51
C LEU A 379 -13.57 2.18 2.27
N GLY A 380 -14.08 2.99 1.34
CA GLY A 380 -14.77 2.52 0.14
C GLY A 380 -16.29 2.43 0.29
N SER A 381 -16.85 2.75 1.47
CA SER A 381 -18.29 2.93 1.64
C SER A 381 -18.83 4.04 0.73
N ASP A 382 -20.11 3.96 0.34
CA ASP A 382 -20.75 5.02 -0.46
C ASP A 382 -20.70 6.35 0.32
N MET A 383 -20.09 7.36 -0.29
CA MET A 383 -19.98 8.70 0.30
C MET A 383 -21.32 9.29 0.72
N ARG A 384 -22.41 8.91 0.04
CA ARG A 384 -23.77 9.36 0.42
C ARG A 384 -24.22 8.76 1.74
N LEU A 385 -23.83 7.55 2.06
CA LEU A 385 -24.12 6.93 3.37
C LEU A 385 -23.28 7.58 4.47
N SER A 386 -22.05 7.96 4.17
CA SER A 386 -21.17 8.68 5.12
C SER A 386 -21.70 10.07 5.45
N LEU A 387 -22.30 10.77 4.48
CA LEU A 387 -22.87 12.11 4.67
C LEU A 387 -24.15 12.10 5.51
N ILE A 388 -24.96 11.04 5.43
CA ILE A 388 -26.19 10.90 6.24
C ILE A 388 -25.85 10.75 7.73
N HIS A 389 -24.72 10.15 8.06
CA HIS A 389 -24.27 10.00 9.45
C HIS A 389 -23.50 11.21 10.02
N ILE A 390 -23.13 12.16 9.17
CA ILE A 390 -22.45 13.41 9.60
C ILE A 390 -23.48 14.55 9.84
N SER A 391 -24.70 14.41 9.36
CA SER A 391 -25.74 15.46 9.42
C SER A 391 -26.79 15.25 10.50
N GLU A 392 -26.74 14.18 11.28
CA GLU A 392 -27.53 13.94 12.48
C GLU A 392 -26.63 13.97 13.74
#